data_1d1b7e20e08de54ce7c333d7eceeec93
#
_entry.id   1d1b7e20e08de54ce7c333d7eceeec93
#
_cell.length_a   1.000
_cell.length_b   1.000
_cell.length_c   1.000
_cell.angle_alpha   90.00
_cell.angle_beta   90.00
_cell.angle_gamma   90.00
#
_symmetry.space_group_name_H-M   'P 1'
#
loop_
_entity.id
_entity.type
_entity.pdbx_description
1 polymer ?
#
loop_
_entity_poly.entity_id
_entity_poly.type
_entity_poly.pdbx_seq_one_letter_code
_entity_poly.pdbx_strand_id
1 'polypeptide(L)'
;MHLGRLALPITFALTTACGSAPSAPAAAPVVVVPATPSTPSAAAQAPVANLLAAIPEDVIFVARLDGKALRAAPLYAAAMEALGTVGAREPLDQLSAQCGFSIPEAIDEALIAGRFSERNYLLLARVTVPVAAALACLGIITKGSSEPITIADRPGIRLSSARVATSVDAVLVAGSERVVEAAVRALEAKRRTPHPIAVGLAVTPPTALSFSLVQDDHPKVASMNGALATDAAQLQARLVVETRSVELSAELVELLNKDLRGPIAQLEGLPADTGAELRSYQSRIQIAVNGTRVTAEITLPGGADAQARMVGTAAAVGVFGVRRYLQSAKTAEARSTIGSISRDVWAYMEREDISGKRMQRFPAAPATPAKVPRGVVEIPTEKTWSHATWRAIRFQEIGPMRFSYSIIPSKDGRSATVRAQGDLDGDGKLSTFELSMKLNANDEVVASTDIVVTDEFE
;
A
#
# COMPACT_ATOMS: atom_id res chain seq x y z
N MET A 1 -16.67 -9.41 -12.27
CA MET A 1 -17.05 -9.56 -10.84
C MET A 1 -15.79 -9.44 -10.01
N HIS A 2 -15.66 -8.35 -9.23
CA HIS A 2 -14.39 -7.85 -8.73
C HIS A 2 -13.94 -8.53 -7.44
N LEU A 3 -13.13 -9.60 -7.54
CA LEU A 3 -12.31 -10.13 -6.44
C LEU A 3 -10.93 -9.42 -6.34
N GLY A 4 -10.65 -8.49 -7.25
CA GLY A 4 -9.38 -7.75 -7.31
C GLY A 4 -9.06 -6.80 -6.16
N ARG A 5 -9.90 -6.75 -5.10
CA ARG A 5 -9.67 -5.91 -3.90
C ARG A 5 -9.30 -6.69 -2.63
N LEU A 6 -9.14 -8.00 -2.72
CA LEU A 6 -8.70 -8.85 -1.59
C LEU A 6 -7.17 -9.06 -1.53
N ALA A 7 -6.45 -8.62 -2.56
CA ALA A 7 -5.01 -8.64 -2.51
C ALA A 7 -4.52 -7.38 -1.79
N LEU A 8 -3.98 -7.55 -0.61
CA LEU A 8 -3.10 -6.69 0.18
C LEU A 8 -3.67 -5.72 1.24
N PRO A 9 -3.67 -6.15 2.49
CA PRO A 9 -3.38 -5.22 3.56
C PRO A 9 -1.90 -5.22 4.03
N ILE A 10 -1.03 -6.08 3.49
CA ILE A 10 0.37 -6.19 4.01
C ILE A 10 1.29 -5.09 3.47
N THR A 11 0.98 -4.48 2.34
CA THR A 11 1.81 -3.42 1.73
C THR A 11 1.54 -2.01 2.29
N PHE A 12 0.50 -1.81 3.10
CA PHE A 12 0.06 -0.46 3.48
C PHE A 12 0.81 0.18 4.67
N ALA A 13 1.66 -0.55 5.35
CA ALA A 13 2.41 -0.02 6.49
C ALA A 13 3.71 0.72 6.11
N LEU A 14 4.16 0.64 4.86
CA LEU A 14 5.45 1.17 4.41
C LEU A 14 5.37 2.33 3.41
N THR A 15 4.20 2.71 2.89
CA THR A 15 4.12 3.67 1.76
C THR A 15 3.68 5.09 2.09
N THR A 16 3.48 5.47 3.37
CA THR A 16 3.05 6.83 3.74
C THR A 16 4.18 7.84 3.98
N ALA A 17 5.43 7.54 3.63
CA ALA A 17 6.58 8.38 3.96
C ALA A 17 7.26 9.12 2.79
N CYS A 18 6.75 9.08 1.56
CA CYS A 18 7.35 9.80 0.43
C CYS A 18 6.47 10.95 -0.06
N GLY A 19 6.43 12.05 0.69
CA GLY A 19 5.98 13.36 0.25
C GLY A 19 7.16 14.32 0.27
N SER A 20 7.55 14.84 -0.89
CA SER A 20 8.59 15.86 -1.05
C SER A 20 8.29 17.10 -0.21
N ALA A 21 9.17 17.44 0.74
CA ALA A 21 9.06 18.61 1.60
C ALA A 21 9.75 19.83 0.97
N PRO A 22 9.15 21.02 1.06
CA PRO A 22 9.89 22.26 0.84
C PRO A 22 10.81 22.56 2.04
N SER A 23 12.00 23.09 1.77
CA SER A 23 13.01 23.46 2.73
C SER A 23 12.48 24.47 3.76
N ALA A 24 12.54 24.12 5.04
CA ALA A 24 12.21 24.99 6.16
C ALA A 24 13.49 25.63 6.76
N PRO A 25 13.41 26.84 7.33
CA PRO A 25 14.55 27.56 7.88
C PRO A 25 15.07 26.93 9.18
N ALA A 26 16.35 27.10 9.43
CA ALA A 26 17.10 26.53 10.54
C ALA A 26 16.51 26.92 11.91
N ALA A 27 16.24 25.90 12.74
CA ALA A 27 15.83 26.07 14.14
C ALA A 27 17.04 26.27 15.06
N ALA A 28 16.89 27.10 16.06
CA ALA A 28 17.87 27.43 17.07
C ALA A 28 18.27 26.23 17.95
N PRO A 29 19.47 26.19 18.52
CA PRO A 29 19.96 25.05 19.29
C PRO A 29 19.26 24.90 20.63
N VAL A 30 18.72 23.71 20.89
CA VAL A 30 18.19 23.29 22.19
C VAL A 30 19.36 22.87 23.08
N VAL A 31 19.48 23.52 24.23
CA VAL A 31 20.46 23.18 25.28
C VAL A 31 20.06 21.84 25.91
N VAL A 32 20.84 20.80 25.67
CA VAL A 32 20.70 19.50 26.32
C VAL A 32 21.41 19.54 27.68
N VAL A 33 20.66 19.39 28.76
CA VAL A 33 21.20 19.16 30.10
C VAL A 33 21.54 17.67 30.21
N PRO A 34 22.79 17.29 30.55
CA PRO A 34 23.17 15.88 30.69
C PRO A 34 22.52 15.26 31.94
N ALA A 35 21.72 14.20 31.70
CA ALA A 35 21.19 13.39 32.79
C ALA A 35 22.28 12.45 33.32
N THR A 36 22.48 12.44 34.63
CA THR A 36 23.37 11.53 35.35
C THR A 36 22.88 10.08 35.18
N PRO A 37 23.77 9.11 34.89
CA PRO A 37 23.36 7.70 34.74
C PRO A 37 22.99 7.12 36.11
N SER A 38 21.72 6.86 36.34
CA SER A 38 21.24 6.05 37.44
C SER A 38 21.36 4.58 37.10
N THR A 39 22.11 3.83 37.92
CA THR A 39 22.27 2.38 37.86
C THR A 39 20.89 1.70 37.89
N PRO A 40 20.56 0.79 36.99
CA PRO A 40 19.26 0.10 37.05
C PRO A 40 19.26 -0.87 38.23
N SER A 41 18.41 -0.57 39.20
CA SER A 41 18.02 -1.51 40.25
C SER A 41 17.27 -2.67 39.59
N ALA A 42 17.68 -3.92 39.91
CA ALA A 42 17.00 -5.13 39.50
C ALA A 42 15.60 -5.18 40.16
N ALA A 43 14.65 -4.51 39.55
CA ALA A 43 13.23 -4.60 39.92
C ALA A 43 12.70 -5.97 39.50
N ALA A 44 12.14 -6.71 40.48
CA ALA A 44 11.44 -7.97 40.27
C ALA A 44 10.48 -7.83 39.06
N GLN A 45 10.60 -8.73 38.06
CA GLN A 45 9.78 -8.68 36.86
C GLN A 45 8.30 -8.79 37.23
N ALA A 46 7.60 -7.69 37.16
CA ALA A 46 6.14 -7.70 37.27
C ALA A 46 5.54 -8.59 36.16
N PRO A 47 4.42 -9.30 36.42
CA PRO A 47 3.79 -10.15 35.43
C PRO A 47 3.50 -9.35 34.16
N VAL A 48 4.09 -9.80 33.06
CA VAL A 48 4.03 -9.15 31.73
C VAL A 48 2.56 -8.97 31.33
N ALA A 49 2.11 -7.76 31.16
CA ALA A 49 0.75 -7.46 30.73
C ALA A 49 0.47 -8.14 29.39
N ASN A 50 -0.63 -8.87 29.29
CA ASN A 50 -1.02 -9.53 28.04
C ASN A 50 -1.64 -8.51 27.10
N LEU A 51 -0.91 -8.09 26.05
CA LEU A 51 -1.39 -7.12 25.08
C LEU A 51 -2.68 -7.59 24.38
N LEU A 52 -2.84 -8.88 24.18
CA LEU A 52 -4.03 -9.45 23.54
C LEU A 52 -5.30 -9.29 24.38
N ALA A 53 -5.18 -9.13 25.69
CA ALA A 53 -6.30 -8.89 26.60
C ALA A 53 -6.75 -7.41 26.62
N ALA A 54 -5.94 -6.52 26.06
CA ALA A 54 -6.25 -5.08 25.95
C ALA A 54 -6.97 -4.71 24.65
N ILE A 55 -7.20 -5.69 23.75
CA ILE A 55 -7.91 -5.48 22.49
C ILE A 55 -9.39 -5.15 22.80
N PRO A 56 -9.98 -4.08 22.23
CA PRO A 56 -11.40 -3.78 22.31
C PRO A 56 -12.27 -4.87 21.69
N GLU A 57 -13.51 -5.01 22.16
CA GLU A 57 -14.43 -6.07 21.73
C GLU A 57 -14.93 -5.90 20.29
N ASP A 58 -14.91 -4.70 19.75
CA ASP A 58 -15.46 -4.32 18.46
C ASP A 58 -14.46 -4.39 17.30
N VAL A 59 -13.25 -4.92 17.52
CA VAL A 59 -12.24 -5.04 16.45
C VAL A 59 -12.50 -6.26 15.56
N ILE A 60 -12.22 -6.09 14.27
CA ILE A 60 -12.31 -7.15 13.27
C ILE A 60 -10.94 -7.61 12.76
N PHE A 61 -9.88 -6.86 13.09
CA PHE A 61 -8.52 -7.14 12.64
C PHE A 61 -7.53 -6.98 13.79
N VAL A 62 -6.60 -7.93 13.90
CA VAL A 62 -5.45 -7.85 14.81
C VAL A 62 -4.23 -8.35 14.07
N ALA A 63 -3.13 -7.62 14.13
CA ALA A 63 -1.81 -8.08 13.74
C ALA A 63 -0.85 -7.98 14.92
N ARG A 64 0.02 -8.98 15.08
CA ARG A 64 1.03 -9.06 16.12
C ARG A 64 2.40 -9.23 15.50
N LEU A 65 3.34 -8.44 15.97
CA LEU A 65 4.77 -8.55 15.69
C LEU A 65 5.49 -8.95 16.98
N ASP A 66 6.22 -10.05 16.95
CA ASP A 66 7.19 -10.41 17.99
C ASP A 66 8.57 -9.89 17.56
N GLY A 67 8.92 -8.71 18.03
CA GLY A 67 10.16 -8.03 17.66
C GLY A 67 11.40 -8.78 18.15
N LYS A 68 11.31 -9.46 19.30
CA LYS A 68 12.41 -10.26 19.83
C LYS A 68 12.66 -11.50 18.98
N ALA A 69 11.60 -12.24 18.63
CA ALA A 69 11.70 -13.40 17.74
C ALA A 69 12.19 -12.98 16.34
N LEU A 70 11.69 -11.85 15.80
CA LEU A 70 12.10 -11.35 14.51
C LEU A 70 13.59 -10.98 14.49
N ARG A 71 14.09 -10.24 15.49
CA ARG A 71 15.51 -9.85 15.57
C ARG A 71 16.45 -11.06 15.74
N ALA A 72 16.00 -12.12 16.38
CA ALA A 72 16.77 -13.35 16.53
C ALA A 72 16.86 -14.17 15.23
N ALA A 73 16.01 -13.90 14.26
CA ALA A 73 15.95 -14.63 13.00
C ALA A 73 16.97 -14.09 11.98
N PRO A 74 17.61 -14.94 11.18
CA PRO A 74 18.46 -14.51 10.06
C PRO A 74 17.74 -13.59 9.08
N LEU A 75 16.42 -13.76 8.93
CA LEU A 75 15.55 -12.93 8.12
C LEU A 75 15.64 -11.43 8.47
N TYR A 76 15.81 -11.09 9.73
CA TYR A 76 15.91 -9.69 10.17
C TYR A 76 17.16 -9.00 9.60
N ALA A 77 18.31 -9.65 9.71
CA ALA A 77 19.56 -9.11 9.18
C ALA A 77 19.46 -8.92 7.66
N ALA A 78 18.93 -9.91 6.94
CA ALA A 78 18.72 -9.84 5.50
C ALA A 78 17.71 -8.74 5.10
N ALA A 79 16.63 -8.57 5.88
CA ALA A 79 15.66 -7.50 5.65
C ALA A 79 16.28 -6.11 5.85
N MET A 80 17.07 -5.92 6.89
CA MET A 80 17.77 -4.64 7.15
C MET A 80 18.81 -4.31 6.07
N GLU A 81 19.49 -5.31 5.53
CA GLU A 81 20.40 -5.16 4.38
C GLU A 81 19.62 -4.77 3.11
N ALA A 82 18.53 -5.47 2.80
CA ALA A 82 17.69 -5.16 1.65
C ALA A 82 17.08 -3.75 1.72
N LEU A 83 16.66 -3.29 2.92
CA LEU A 83 16.24 -1.90 3.12
C LEU A 83 17.34 -0.90 2.80
N GLY A 84 18.60 -1.26 3.08
CA GLY A 84 19.76 -0.45 2.69
C GLY A 84 19.91 -0.34 1.17
N THR A 85 19.77 -1.44 0.44
CA THR A 85 19.93 -1.46 -1.02
C THR A 85 18.85 -0.68 -1.77
N VAL A 86 17.64 -0.59 -1.22
CA VAL A 86 16.53 0.20 -1.80
C VAL A 86 16.44 1.63 -1.24
N GLY A 87 17.41 2.05 -0.43
CA GLY A 87 17.44 3.41 0.15
C GLY A 87 16.38 3.66 1.24
N ALA A 88 15.69 2.63 1.70
CA ALA A 88 14.65 2.76 2.72
C ALA A 88 15.21 2.70 4.16
N ARG A 89 16.45 2.31 4.34
CA ARG A 89 17.11 2.25 5.65
C ARG A 89 17.49 3.65 6.17
N GLU A 90 17.97 4.53 5.29
CA GLU A 90 18.41 5.87 5.68
C GLU A 90 17.31 6.69 6.39
N PRO A 91 16.06 6.78 5.92
CA PRO A 91 14.97 7.44 6.66
C PRO A 91 14.72 6.82 8.04
N LEU A 92 14.85 5.50 8.17
CA LEU A 92 14.68 4.80 9.45
C LEU A 92 15.83 5.12 10.42
N ASP A 93 17.06 5.15 9.92
CA ASP A 93 18.27 5.52 10.70
C ASP A 93 18.20 6.99 11.13
N GLN A 94 17.73 7.90 10.25
CA GLN A 94 17.52 9.32 10.58
C GLN A 94 16.46 9.50 11.67
N LEU A 95 15.33 8.79 11.58
CA LEU A 95 14.31 8.81 12.62
C LEU A 95 14.84 8.25 13.94
N SER A 96 15.58 7.14 13.89
CA SER A 96 16.21 6.55 15.09
C SER A 96 17.17 7.54 15.75
N ALA A 97 17.99 8.26 14.95
CA ALA A 97 18.86 9.30 15.46
C ALA A 97 18.10 10.45 16.12
N GLN A 98 17.00 10.90 15.53
CA GLN A 98 16.13 11.94 16.12
C GLN A 98 15.47 11.47 17.42
N CYS A 99 15.11 10.21 17.53
CA CYS A 99 14.53 9.62 18.72
C CYS A 99 15.57 9.31 19.81
N GLY A 100 16.86 9.27 19.49
CA GLY A 100 17.95 8.93 20.40
C GLY A 100 18.10 7.44 20.71
N PHE A 101 17.42 6.56 19.94
CA PHE A 101 17.52 5.10 20.06
C PHE A 101 17.15 4.41 18.76
N SER A 102 17.58 3.17 18.57
CA SER A 102 17.19 2.34 17.42
C SER A 102 15.71 1.94 17.54
N ILE A 103 14.84 2.45 16.69
CA ILE A 103 13.41 2.16 16.71
C ILE A 103 13.13 0.66 16.56
N PRO A 104 13.76 -0.07 15.60
CA PRO A 104 13.51 -1.52 15.46
C PRO A 104 13.93 -2.33 16.67
N GLU A 105 14.97 -1.88 17.41
CA GLU A 105 15.47 -2.58 18.59
C GLU A 105 14.70 -2.25 19.86
N ALA A 106 14.02 -1.10 19.86
CA ALA A 106 13.25 -0.64 20.99
C ALA A 106 11.90 -1.36 21.18
N ILE A 107 11.44 -2.13 20.19
CA ILE A 107 10.13 -2.79 20.22
C ILE A 107 10.30 -4.29 20.43
N ASP A 108 9.88 -4.80 21.59
CA ASP A 108 9.88 -6.25 21.86
C ASP A 108 8.65 -6.94 21.30
N GLU A 109 7.51 -6.29 21.39
CA GLU A 109 6.23 -6.79 20.87
C GLU A 109 5.38 -5.62 20.43
N ALA A 110 4.77 -5.71 19.25
CA ALA A 110 3.79 -4.73 18.79
C ALA A 110 2.51 -5.43 18.37
N LEU A 111 1.40 -4.75 18.58
CA LEU A 111 0.07 -5.21 18.20
C LEU A 111 -0.71 -4.05 17.61
N ILE A 112 -1.30 -4.29 16.44
CA ILE A 112 -2.22 -3.35 15.79
C ILE A 112 -3.58 -4.03 15.71
N ALA A 113 -4.62 -3.35 16.20
CA ALA A 113 -5.99 -3.83 16.17
C ALA A 113 -6.94 -2.75 15.69
N GLY A 114 -8.06 -3.10 15.04
CA GLY A 114 -9.02 -2.10 14.59
C GLY A 114 -10.04 -2.59 13.57
N ARG A 115 -10.69 -1.59 12.94
CA ARG A 115 -11.63 -1.76 11.81
C ARG A 115 -11.14 -0.95 10.62
N PHE A 116 -11.08 -1.56 9.44
CA PHE A 116 -10.61 -0.88 8.23
C PHE A 116 -11.52 0.26 7.76
N SER A 117 -12.83 0.13 7.98
CA SER A 117 -13.84 1.10 7.54
C SER A 117 -13.79 2.43 8.30
N GLU A 118 -13.37 2.41 9.57
CA GLU A 118 -13.50 3.56 10.48
C GLU A 118 -12.19 4.33 10.65
N ARG A 119 -11.08 3.88 10.06
CA ARG A 119 -9.72 4.40 10.31
C ARG A 119 -9.37 4.44 11.82
N ASN A 120 -10.03 3.58 12.60
CA ASN A 120 -9.93 3.52 14.04
C ASN A 120 -9.00 2.36 14.41
N TYR A 121 -7.75 2.69 14.69
CA TYR A 121 -6.72 1.70 15.00
C TYR A 121 -6.20 1.92 16.40
N LEU A 122 -5.95 0.83 17.10
CA LEU A 122 -5.19 0.74 18.34
C LEU A 122 -3.81 0.17 18.02
N LEU A 123 -2.78 0.87 18.47
CA LEU A 123 -1.40 0.37 18.51
C LEU A 123 -1.05 0.13 19.99
N LEU A 124 -0.61 -1.07 20.28
CA LEU A 124 0.03 -1.44 21.54
C LEU A 124 1.46 -1.84 21.23
N ALA A 125 2.43 -1.29 21.94
CA ALA A 125 3.83 -1.69 21.75
C ALA A 125 4.53 -1.81 23.09
N ARG A 126 5.11 -2.98 23.36
CA ARG A 126 6.02 -3.17 24.47
C ARG A 126 7.40 -2.68 24.06
N VAL A 127 7.90 -1.71 24.79
CA VAL A 127 9.18 -1.06 24.48
C VAL A 127 10.25 -1.38 25.52
N THR A 128 11.49 -1.48 25.07
CA THR A 128 12.70 -1.71 25.91
C THR A 128 13.33 -0.42 26.41
N VAL A 129 12.95 0.70 25.78
CA VAL A 129 13.43 2.04 26.14
C VAL A 129 12.49 2.70 27.17
N PRO A 130 12.94 3.75 27.88
CA PRO A 130 12.05 4.52 28.74
C PRO A 130 10.82 5.02 27.97
N VAL A 131 9.63 4.79 28.52
CA VAL A 131 8.36 5.07 27.86
C VAL A 131 8.23 6.56 27.48
N ALA A 132 8.75 7.44 28.31
CA ALA A 132 8.77 8.88 28.00
C ALA A 132 9.55 9.18 26.72
N ALA A 133 10.68 8.49 26.49
CA ALA A 133 11.43 8.62 25.24
C ALA A 133 10.67 8.07 24.04
N ALA A 134 9.98 6.93 24.22
CA ALA A 134 9.14 6.35 23.17
C ALA A 134 7.94 7.26 22.80
N LEU A 135 7.28 7.89 23.78
CA LEU A 135 6.22 8.86 23.55
C LEU A 135 6.75 10.11 22.82
N ALA A 136 7.89 10.65 23.23
CA ALA A 136 8.51 11.77 22.55
C ALA A 136 8.87 11.43 21.08
N CYS A 137 9.38 10.22 20.85
CA CYS A 137 9.66 9.73 19.50
C CYS A 137 8.40 9.65 18.63
N LEU A 138 7.26 9.20 19.17
CA LEU A 138 5.98 9.22 18.43
C LEU A 138 5.60 10.64 18.00
N GLY A 139 5.81 11.64 18.85
CA GLY A 139 5.58 13.05 18.53
C GLY A 139 6.44 13.50 17.34
N ILE A 140 7.71 13.07 17.28
CA ILE A 140 8.63 13.35 16.16
C ILE A 140 8.12 12.69 14.87
N ILE A 141 7.79 11.39 14.91
CA ILE A 141 7.34 10.61 13.74
C ILE A 141 6.07 11.20 13.14
N THR A 142 5.14 11.64 13.97
CA THR A 142 3.84 12.15 13.52
C THR A 142 3.88 13.61 13.05
N LYS A 143 5.04 14.30 13.19
CA LYS A 143 5.21 15.73 12.90
C LYS A 143 4.12 16.59 13.55
N GLY A 144 3.52 16.09 14.64
CA GLY A 144 2.45 16.75 15.38
C GLY A 144 3.01 17.68 16.46
N SER A 145 2.22 18.68 16.86
CA SER A 145 2.40 19.33 18.14
C SER A 145 2.08 18.28 19.20
N SER A 146 3.09 17.77 19.89
CA SER A 146 2.90 16.87 21.04
C SER A 146 2.36 17.67 22.21
N GLU A 147 1.06 18.01 22.14
CA GLU A 147 0.37 18.68 23.23
C GLU A 147 0.18 17.70 24.38
N PRO A 148 0.65 18.01 25.60
CA PRO A 148 0.42 17.16 26.76
C PRO A 148 -1.07 17.13 27.08
N ILE A 149 -1.58 15.93 27.31
CA ILE A 149 -2.98 15.68 27.68
C ILE A 149 -3.05 14.64 28.80
N THR A 150 -4.22 14.51 29.42
CA THR A 150 -4.50 13.41 30.35
C THR A 150 -5.47 12.42 29.70
N ILE A 151 -5.15 11.12 29.73
CA ILE A 151 -5.95 10.05 29.16
C ILE A 151 -6.11 8.97 30.24
N ALA A 152 -7.33 8.68 30.65
CA ALA A 152 -7.63 7.73 31.74
C ALA A 152 -6.74 7.97 32.98
N ASP A 153 -6.67 9.22 33.43
CA ASP A 153 -5.88 9.70 34.60
C ASP A 153 -4.33 9.52 34.43
N ARG A 154 -3.85 9.32 33.23
CA ARG A 154 -2.42 9.17 32.88
C ARG A 154 -1.90 10.30 32.01
N PRO A 155 -0.64 10.69 32.17
CA PRO A 155 -0.01 11.62 31.24
C PRO A 155 0.08 10.98 29.85
N GLY A 156 -0.27 11.76 28.85
CA GLY A 156 -0.24 11.36 27.44
C GLY A 156 0.07 12.54 26.55
N ILE A 157 0.08 12.29 25.25
CA ILE A 157 0.30 13.31 24.22
C ILE A 157 -0.80 13.21 23.14
N ARG A 158 -1.16 14.35 22.60
CA ARG A 158 -2.01 14.46 21.41
C ARG A 158 -1.12 14.42 20.17
N LEU A 159 -1.31 13.42 19.32
CA LEU A 159 -0.55 13.24 18.08
C LEU A 159 -1.18 13.95 16.89
N SER A 160 -2.50 14.10 16.91
CA SER A 160 -3.29 14.81 15.91
C SER A 160 -4.68 15.15 16.50
N SER A 161 -5.55 15.83 15.73
CA SER A 161 -6.93 16.11 16.14
C SER A 161 -7.73 14.85 16.52
N ALA A 162 -7.36 13.69 15.97
CA ALA A 162 -8.11 12.43 16.15
C ALA A 162 -7.31 11.33 16.88
N ARG A 163 -6.02 11.56 17.21
CA ARG A 163 -5.14 10.53 17.76
C ARG A 163 -4.38 11.00 18.98
N VAL A 164 -4.29 10.10 19.93
CA VAL A 164 -3.59 10.33 21.21
C VAL A 164 -2.69 9.14 21.52
N ALA A 165 -1.72 9.34 22.40
CA ALA A 165 -0.88 8.28 22.92
C ALA A 165 -0.61 8.46 24.40
N THR A 166 -0.52 7.36 25.13
CA THR A 166 -0.15 7.28 26.54
C THR A 166 0.62 5.98 26.80
N SER A 167 0.86 5.65 28.06
CA SER A 167 1.53 4.40 28.43
C SER A 167 0.97 3.79 29.69
N VAL A 168 1.08 2.46 29.76
CA VAL A 168 0.83 1.66 30.96
C VAL A 168 2.05 0.77 31.18
N ASP A 169 2.78 0.97 32.27
CA ASP A 169 4.08 0.30 32.53
C ASP A 169 5.04 0.50 31.34
N ALA A 170 5.54 -0.60 30.74
CA ALA A 170 6.41 -0.58 29.56
C ALA A 170 5.63 -0.69 28.23
N VAL A 171 4.30 -0.50 28.25
CA VAL A 171 3.44 -0.59 27.06
C VAL A 171 3.02 0.79 26.61
N LEU A 172 3.38 1.11 25.38
CA LEU A 172 2.91 2.26 24.65
C LEU A 172 1.53 1.96 24.06
N VAL A 173 0.59 2.87 24.22
CA VAL A 173 -0.79 2.76 23.74
C VAL A 173 -1.10 3.99 22.88
N ALA A 174 -1.43 3.78 21.61
CA ALA A 174 -1.75 4.87 20.69
C ALA A 174 -2.96 4.54 19.82
N GLY A 175 -3.76 5.54 19.48
CA GLY A 175 -4.98 5.37 18.68
C GLY A 175 -5.94 6.53 18.83
N SER A 176 -7.23 6.31 18.56
CA SER A 176 -8.26 7.28 18.93
C SER A 176 -8.48 7.29 20.47
N GLU A 177 -8.85 8.43 21.00
CA GLU A 177 -8.94 8.64 22.46
C GLU A 177 -9.80 7.58 23.16
N ARG A 178 -11.01 7.34 22.65
CA ARG A 178 -11.92 6.32 23.19
C ARG A 178 -11.30 4.92 23.24
N VAL A 179 -10.59 4.53 22.16
CA VAL A 179 -9.99 3.19 22.05
C VAL A 179 -8.78 3.07 22.97
N VAL A 180 -7.98 4.15 23.07
CA VAL A 180 -6.83 4.22 23.99
C VAL A 180 -7.29 4.12 25.44
N GLU A 181 -8.33 4.85 25.84
CA GLU A 181 -8.89 4.75 27.20
C GLU A 181 -9.36 3.32 27.54
N ALA A 182 -10.07 2.67 26.61
CA ALA A 182 -10.53 1.30 26.82
C ALA A 182 -9.36 0.31 26.98
N ALA A 183 -8.32 0.47 26.17
CA ALA A 183 -7.12 -0.36 26.23
C ALA A 183 -6.32 -0.12 27.54
N VAL A 184 -6.18 1.14 27.95
CA VAL A 184 -5.52 1.49 29.23
C VAL A 184 -6.24 0.84 30.40
N ARG A 185 -7.56 0.96 30.51
CA ARG A 185 -8.36 0.35 31.57
C ARG A 185 -8.23 -1.18 31.57
N ALA A 186 -8.17 -1.81 30.39
CA ALA A 186 -8.00 -3.26 30.26
C ALA A 186 -6.60 -3.72 30.72
N LEU A 187 -5.55 -2.98 30.39
CA LEU A 187 -4.18 -3.24 30.86
C LEU A 187 -4.07 -3.08 32.39
N GLU A 188 -4.64 -2.01 32.96
CA GLU A 188 -4.65 -1.76 34.41
C GLU A 188 -5.44 -2.82 35.18
N ALA A 189 -6.57 -3.24 34.63
CA ALA A 189 -7.37 -4.32 35.22
C ALA A 189 -6.68 -5.69 35.14
N LYS A 190 -5.51 -5.78 34.47
CA LYS A 190 -4.75 -7.03 34.26
C LYS A 190 -5.64 -8.16 33.73
N ARG A 191 -6.52 -7.83 32.76
CA ARG A 191 -7.39 -8.80 32.13
C ARG A 191 -6.55 -9.97 31.62
N ARG A 192 -6.97 -11.21 31.90
CA ARG A 192 -6.26 -12.44 31.49
C ARG A 192 -6.87 -13.11 30.27
N THR A 193 -8.14 -12.85 30.01
CA THR A 193 -8.86 -13.47 28.89
C THR A 193 -8.55 -12.71 27.60
N PRO A 194 -7.85 -13.34 26.63
CA PRO A 194 -7.60 -12.71 25.35
C PRO A 194 -8.90 -12.57 24.57
N HIS A 195 -8.96 -11.55 23.71
CA HIS A 195 -10.06 -11.35 22.77
C HIS A 195 -10.22 -12.59 21.86
N PRO A 196 -11.46 -13.02 21.51
CA PRO A 196 -11.68 -14.20 20.65
C PRO A 196 -10.90 -14.17 19.32
N ILE A 197 -10.76 -13.00 18.69
CA ILE A 197 -9.97 -12.83 17.47
C ILE A 197 -8.48 -13.21 17.69
N ALA A 198 -7.97 -13.08 18.92
CA ALA A 198 -6.60 -13.39 19.27
C ALA A 198 -6.33 -14.91 19.30
N VAL A 199 -7.36 -15.75 19.36
CA VAL A 199 -7.22 -17.22 19.28
C VAL A 199 -6.59 -17.61 17.94
N GLY A 200 -6.91 -16.90 16.86
CA GLY A 200 -6.30 -17.10 15.54
C GLY A 200 -4.81 -16.73 15.48
N LEU A 201 -4.31 -15.96 16.46
CA LEU A 201 -2.89 -15.59 16.55
C LEU A 201 -2.05 -16.62 17.32
N ALA A 202 -2.67 -17.53 18.04
CA ALA A 202 -2.00 -18.57 18.83
C ALA A 202 -1.52 -19.71 17.92
N VAL A 203 -0.70 -19.39 16.93
CA VAL A 203 -0.04 -20.38 16.08
C VAL A 203 1.28 -20.76 16.75
N THR A 204 1.40 -22.00 17.19
CA THR A 204 2.70 -22.58 17.59
C THR A 204 3.46 -23.00 16.34
N PRO A 205 4.72 -22.72 16.19
CA PRO A 205 5.79 -22.22 17.08
C PRO A 205 5.82 -20.70 17.23
N PRO A 206 6.79 -20.11 17.98
CA PRO A 206 6.90 -18.67 18.14
C PRO A 206 6.95 -17.99 16.76
N THR A 207 5.94 -17.18 16.48
CA THR A 207 5.77 -16.51 15.18
C THR A 207 6.32 -15.09 15.26
N ALA A 208 7.16 -14.73 14.29
CA ALA A 208 7.67 -13.36 14.19
C ALA A 208 6.56 -12.36 13.82
N LEU A 209 5.61 -12.79 12.98
CA LEU A 209 4.45 -12.01 12.57
C LEU A 209 3.22 -12.90 12.52
N SER A 210 2.09 -12.42 13.03
CA SER A 210 0.80 -13.10 12.87
C SER A 210 -0.32 -12.06 12.73
N PHE A 211 -1.40 -12.44 12.05
CA PHE A 211 -2.60 -11.62 11.97
C PHE A 211 -3.86 -12.48 12.03
N SER A 212 -4.95 -11.89 12.47
CA SER A 212 -6.28 -12.46 12.44
C SER A 212 -7.27 -11.40 11.97
N LEU A 213 -8.16 -11.80 11.09
CA LEU A 213 -9.24 -10.98 10.54
C LEU A 213 -10.54 -11.78 10.60
N VAL A 214 -11.58 -11.16 11.17
CA VAL A 214 -12.95 -11.68 11.16
C VAL A 214 -13.78 -10.80 10.24
N GLN A 215 -14.61 -11.40 9.40
CA GLN A 215 -15.41 -10.69 8.41
C GLN A 215 -16.89 -11.10 8.53
N ASP A 216 -17.59 -10.50 9.48
CA ASP A 216 -19.01 -10.84 9.72
C ASP A 216 -19.90 -10.53 8.52
N ASP A 217 -19.64 -9.44 7.80
CA ASP A 217 -20.44 -8.97 6.66
C ASP A 217 -19.94 -9.47 5.30
N HIS A 218 -18.83 -10.22 5.23
CA HIS A 218 -18.32 -10.70 3.95
C HIS A 218 -19.08 -11.95 3.49
N PRO A 219 -19.64 -11.96 2.25
CA PRO A 219 -20.54 -13.04 1.83
C PRO A 219 -19.85 -14.41 1.67
N LYS A 220 -18.55 -14.45 1.47
CA LYS A 220 -17.79 -15.67 1.17
C LYS A 220 -16.84 -16.12 2.26
N VAL A 221 -16.22 -15.18 3.00
CA VAL A 221 -15.17 -15.44 3.99
C VAL A 221 -15.66 -15.07 5.37
N ALA A 222 -15.54 -15.98 6.33
CA ALA A 222 -15.86 -15.75 7.73
C ALA A 222 -14.65 -15.21 8.51
N SER A 223 -13.47 -15.80 8.29
CA SER A 223 -12.23 -15.31 8.92
C SER A 223 -11.00 -15.65 8.09
N MET A 224 -9.92 -14.93 8.37
CA MET A 224 -8.60 -15.17 7.77
C MET A 224 -7.53 -15.01 8.85
N ASN A 225 -6.64 -15.99 8.96
CA ASN A 225 -5.53 -15.96 9.90
C ASN A 225 -4.24 -16.24 9.15
N GLY A 226 -3.20 -15.47 9.44
CA GLY A 226 -1.88 -15.68 8.84
C GLY A 226 -0.78 -15.65 9.87
N ALA A 227 0.27 -16.38 9.60
CA ALA A 227 1.44 -16.46 10.47
C ALA A 227 2.72 -16.62 9.67
N LEU A 228 3.78 -15.97 10.12
CA LEU A 228 5.14 -16.14 9.66
C LEU A 228 6.00 -16.56 10.84
N ALA A 229 6.44 -17.81 10.83
CA ALA A 229 7.40 -18.34 11.76
C ALA A 229 8.77 -18.42 11.08
N THR A 230 9.82 -18.10 11.82
CA THR A 230 11.19 -18.14 11.30
C THR A 230 12.14 -18.56 12.40
N ASP A 231 13.01 -19.49 12.07
CA ASP A 231 14.14 -19.91 12.90
C ASP A 231 15.40 -20.11 12.05
N ALA A 232 16.45 -20.64 12.63
CA ALA A 232 17.71 -20.87 11.90
C ALA A 232 17.59 -21.98 10.84
N ALA A 233 16.62 -22.91 10.95
CA ALA A 233 16.46 -24.05 10.08
C ALA A 233 15.48 -23.81 8.94
N GLN A 234 14.42 -23.03 9.17
CA GLN A 234 13.36 -22.83 8.21
C GLN A 234 12.60 -21.52 8.42
N LEU A 235 11.94 -21.09 7.34
CA LEU A 235 10.92 -20.07 7.36
C LEU A 235 9.60 -20.70 6.90
N GLN A 236 8.57 -20.52 7.69
CA GLN A 236 7.24 -21.05 7.41
C GLN A 236 6.23 -19.91 7.39
N ALA A 237 5.51 -19.79 6.27
CA ALA A 237 4.35 -18.91 6.18
C ALA A 237 3.09 -19.75 6.02
N ARG A 238 2.06 -19.43 6.78
CA ARG A 238 0.79 -20.12 6.79
C ARG A 238 -0.36 -19.14 6.72
N LEU A 239 -1.32 -19.41 5.84
CA LEU A 239 -2.58 -18.69 5.72
C LEU A 239 -3.72 -19.69 5.91
N VAL A 240 -4.65 -19.38 6.80
CA VAL A 240 -5.87 -20.16 7.03
C VAL A 240 -7.06 -19.26 6.74
N VAL A 241 -7.95 -19.70 5.87
CA VAL A 241 -9.18 -18.99 5.52
C VAL A 241 -10.36 -19.89 5.88
N GLU A 242 -11.27 -19.37 6.70
CA GLU A 242 -12.56 -19.99 6.95
C GLU A 242 -13.58 -19.39 5.98
N THR A 243 -14.15 -20.21 5.11
CA THR A 243 -15.22 -19.80 4.22
C THR A 243 -16.58 -20.06 4.87
N ARG A 244 -17.65 -19.48 4.30
CA ARG A 244 -19.00 -19.67 4.84
C ARG A 244 -19.68 -20.96 4.38
N SER A 245 -19.13 -21.63 3.37
CA SER A 245 -19.61 -22.95 2.94
C SER A 245 -18.49 -23.78 2.30
N VAL A 246 -18.74 -25.08 2.14
CA VAL A 246 -17.79 -26.01 1.52
C VAL A 246 -17.59 -25.73 0.03
N GLU A 247 -18.64 -25.29 -0.65
CA GLU A 247 -18.57 -24.91 -2.08
C GLU A 247 -17.65 -23.72 -2.28
N LEU A 248 -17.72 -22.73 -1.37
CA LEU A 248 -16.82 -21.56 -1.38
C LEU A 248 -15.38 -21.93 -1.08
N SER A 249 -15.13 -23.00 -0.30
CA SER A 249 -13.78 -23.51 -0.10
C SER A 249 -13.20 -24.07 -1.39
N ALA A 250 -13.99 -24.81 -2.17
CA ALA A 250 -13.55 -25.35 -3.45
C ALA A 250 -13.26 -24.23 -4.45
N GLU A 251 -14.14 -23.22 -4.55
CA GLU A 251 -13.93 -22.03 -5.38
C GLU A 251 -12.62 -21.29 -4.98
N LEU A 252 -12.38 -21.14 -3.67
CA LEU A 252 -11.16 -20.49 -3.17
C LEU A 252 -9.91 -21.30 -3.51
N VAL A 253 -9.93 -22.62 -3.37
CA VAL A 253 -8.79 -23.49 -3.73
C VAL A 253 -8.48 -23.39 -5.22
N GLU A 254 -9.48 -23.35 -6.09
CA GLU A 254 -9.28 -23.16 -7.53
C GLU A 254 -8.61 -21.80 -7.81
N LEU A 255 -9.12 -20.73 -7.18
CA LEU A 255 -8.53 -19.39 -7.29
C LEU A 255 -7.08 -19.34 -6.81
N LEU A 256 -6.80 -19.90 -5.63
CA LEU A 256 -5.45 -19.96 -5.08
C LEU A 256 -4.49 -20.76 -5.95
N ASN A 257 -4.93 -21.89 -6.51
CA ASN A 257 -4.10 -22.67 -7.44
C ASN A 257 -3.82 -21.88 -8.72
N LYS A 258 -4.81 -21.16 -9.26
CA LYS A 258 -4.65 -20.31 -10.43
C LYS A 258 -3.69 -19.15 -10.16
N ASP A 259 -3.86 -18.44 -9.06
CA ASP A 259 -3.13 -17.20 -8.79
C ASP A 259 -1.75 -17.46 -8.18
N LEU A 260 -1.62 -18.44 -7.26
CA LEU A 260 -0.35 -18.76 -6.62
C LEU A 260 0.52 -19.73 -7.42
N ARG A 261 -0.06 -20.58 -8.27
CA ARG A 261 0.66 -21.55 -9.11
C ARG A 261 0.58 -21.26 -10.60
N GLY A 262 -0.19 -20.23 -10.99
CA GLY A 262 -0.32 -19.79 -12.37
C GLY A 262 0.98 -19.21 -12.93
N PRO A 263 1.02 -18.96 -14.24
CA PRO A 263 2.20 -18.37 -14.86
C PRO A 263 2.51 -17.00 -14.25
N ILE A 264 3.78 -16.78 -13.93
CA ILE A 264 4.31 -15.49 -13.47
C ILE A 264 4.33 -14.46 -14.64
N ALA A 265 3.48 -14.66 -15.65
CA ALA A 265 3.41 -13.83 -16.86
C ALA A 265 3.09 -12.34 -16.55
N GLN A 266 2.48 -12.06 -15.40
CA GLN A 266 2.25 -10.68 -14.95
C GLN A 266 3.52 -9.99 -14.39
N LEU A 267 4.62 -10.72 -14.29
CA LEU A 267 5.92 -10.29 -13.80
C LEU A 267 6.94 -10.15 -14.95
N GLU A 268 6.47 -9.92 -16.17
CA GLU A 268 7.32 -9.53 -17.29
C GLU A 268 8.11 -8.27 -16.89
N GLY A 269 9.45 -8.33 -17.09
CA GLY A 269 10.35 -7.25 -16.64
C GLY A 269 11.07 -7.51 -15.31
N LEU A 270 10.75 -8.61 -14.58
CA LEU A 270 11.60 -9.04 -13.47
C LEU A 270 12.92 -9.64 -13.96
N PRO A 271 14.04 -9.45 -13.22
CA PRO A 271 15.28 -10.17 -13.50
C PRO A 271 15.05 -11.68 -13.57
N ALA A 272 15.72 -12.35 -14.52
CA ALA A 272 15.53 -13.78 -14.76
C ALA A 272 15.74 -14.64 -13.51
N ASP A 273 16.73 -14.29 -12.69
CA ASP A 273 17.05 -14.98 -11.43
C ASP A 273 15.92 -14.84 -10.41
N THR A 274 15.33 -13.64 -10.30
CA THR A 274 14.17 -13.39 -9.43
C THR A 274 12.96 -14.23 -9.87
N GLY A 275 12.72 -14.32 -11.18
CA GLY A 275 11.65 -15.16 -11.73
C GLY A 275 11.87 -16.66 -11.49
N ALA A 276 13.10 -17.13 -11.56
CA ALA A 276 13.45 -18.51 -11.25
C ALA A 276 13.24 -18.86 -9.77
N GLU A 277 13.66 -17.96 -8.88
CA GLU A 277 13.48 -18.10 -7.43
C GLU A 277 12.00 -18.11 -7.05
N LEU A 278 11.19 -17.22 -7.62
CA LEU A 278 9.73 -17.21 -7.42
C LEU A 278 9.08 -18.52 -7.84
N ARG A 279 9.45 -19.09 -8.99
CA ARG A 279 8.94 -20.40 -9.42
C ARG A 279 9.32 -21.52 -8.44
N SER A 280 10.53 -21.47 -7.89
CA SER A 280 10.98 -22.39 -6.85
C SER A 280 10.10 -22.27 -5.61
N TYR A 281 9.72 -21.07 -5.19
CA TYR A 281 8.82 -20.87 -4.06
C TYR A 281 7.40 -21.34 -4.36
N GLN A 282 6.86 -21.04 -5.55
CA GLN A 282 5.54 -21.50 -5.96
C GLN A 282 5.40 -23.04 -5.87
N SER A 283 6.43 -23.78 -6.26
CA SER A 283 6.42 -25.25 -6.21
C SER A 283 6.32 -25.82 -4.81
N ARG A 284 6.65 -25.03 -3.78
CA ARG A 284 6.62 -25.42 -2.37
C ARG A 284 5.33 -25.07 -1.66
N ILE A 285 4.43 -24.35 -2.31
CA ILE A 285 3.14 -23.98 -1.74
C ILE A 285 2.24 -25.23 -1.65
N GLN A 286 1.80 -25.55 -0.44
CA GLN A 286 0.83 -26.58 -0.17
C GLN A 286 -0.52 -25.96 0.14
N ILE A 287 -1.57 -26.44 -0.55
CA ILE A 287 -2.94 -26.00 -0.33
C ILE A 287 -3.73 -27.22 0.10
N ALA A 288 -4.37 -27.13 1.27
CA ALA A 288 -5.23 -28.17 1.83
C ALA A 288 -6.62 -27.60 2.15
N VAL A 289 -7.64 -28.44 2.01
CA VAL A 289 -9.02 -28.09 2.37
C VAL A 289 -9.58 -29.13 3.33
N ASN A 290 -10.27 -28.65 4.36
CA ASN A 290 -11.00 -29.49 5.30
C ASN A 290 -12.32 -28.79 5.67
N GLY A 291 -13.42 -29.25 5.06
CA GLY A 291 -14.72 -28.61 5.19
C GLY A 291 -14.67 -27.16 4.68
N THR A 292 -14.99 -26.21 5.55
CA THR A 292 -14.96 -24.77 5.28
C THR A 292 -13.58 -24.14 5.42
N ARG A 293 -12.59 -24.90 5.89
CA ARG A 293 -11.23 -24.41 6.15
C ARG A 293 -10.32 -24.69 4.98
N VAL A 294 -9.74 -23.63 4.42
CA VAL A 294 -8.67 -23.68 3.41
C VAL A 294 -7.36 -23.23 4.05
N THR A 295 -6.32 -24.03 3.91
CA THR A 295 -4.98 -23.72 4.42
C THR A 295 -4.02 -23.66 3.24
N ALA A 296 -3.29 -22.54 3.11
CA ALA A 296 -2.14 -22.41 2.22
C ALA A 296 -0.88 -22.27 3.08
N GLU A 297 0.10 -23.10 2.81
CA GLU A 297 1.34 -23.14 3.58
C GLU A 297 2.55 -23.24 2.66
N ILE A 298 3.61 -22.53 3.01
CA ILE A 298 4.91 -22.64 2.36
C ILE A 298 6.00 -22.79 3.43
N THR A 299 6.87 -23.78 3.23
CA THR A 299 8.08 -23.93 4.04
C THR A 299 9.30 -23.76 3.15
N LEU A 300 10.14 -22.81 3.53
CA LEU A 300 11.37 -22.48 2.83
C LEU A 300 12.57 -22.88 3.69
N PRO A 301 13.70 -23.29 3.07
CA PRO A 301 14.91 -23.60 3.81
C PRO A 301 15.34 -22.41 4.65
N GLY A 302 15.78 -22.66 5.88
CA GLY A 302 16.43 -21.68 6.74
C GLY A 302 17.90 -21.45 6.32
N GLY A 303 18.58 -20.69 7.17
CA GLY A 303 19.94 -20.24 6.94
C GLY A 303 20.00 -18.83 6.34
N ALA A 304 21.07 -18.11 6.67
CA ALA A 304 21.21 -16.70 6.34
C ALA A 304 21.11 -16.46 4.83
N ASP A 305 21.80 -17.28 4.01
CA ASP A 305 21.81 -17.12 2.55
C ASP A 305 20.44 -17.37 1.90
N ALA A 306 19.70 -18.39 2.37
CA ALA A 306 18.37 -18.68 1.85
C ALA A 306 17.37 -17.58 2.19
N GLN A 307 17.43 -17.08 3.42
CA GLN A 307 16.58 -15.98 3.88
C GLN A 307 16.96 -14.65 3.21
N ALA A 308 18.25 -14.40 2.98
CA ALA A 308 18.71 -13.22 2.22
C ALA A 308 18.20 -13.23 0.78
N ARG A 309 18.27 -14.38 0.08
CA ARG A 309 17.71 -14.50 -1.28
C ARG A 309 16.20 -14.26 -1.29
N MET A 310 15.47 -14.82 -0.32
CA MET A 310 14.03 -14.61 -0.22
C MET A 310 13.68 -13.14 0.01
N VAL A 311 14.38 -12.46 0.91
CA VAL A 311 14.18 -11.01 1.14
C VAL A 311 14.54 -10.21 -0.11
N GLY A 312 15.64 -10.55 -0.78
CA GLY A 312 16.03 -9.92 -2.04
C GLY A 312 14.95 -10.11 -3.12
N THR A 313 14.41 -11.32 -3.26
CA THR A 313 13.31 -11.62 -4.18
C THR A 313 12.06 -10.84 -3.82
N ALA A 314 11.66 -10.82 -2.54
CA ALA A 314 10.50 -10.06 -2.09
C ALA A 314 10.67 -8.54 -2.30
N ALA A 315 11.87 -8.01 -2.03
CA ALA A 315 12.19 -6.61 -2.29
C ALA A 315 12.12 -6.28 -3.79
N ALA A 316 12.69 -7.13 -4.65
CA ALA A 316 12.64 -6.95 -6.11
C ALA A 316 11.19 -6.95 -6.63
N VAL A 317 10.35 -7.89 -6.16
CA VAL A 317 8.92 -7.94 -6.50
C VAL A 317 8.19 -6.72 -5.97
N GLY A 318 8.49 -6.29 -4.74
CA GLY A 318 7.91 -5.09 -4.13
C GLY A 318 8.25 -3.82 -4.93
N VAL A 319 9.51 -3.62 -5.26
CA VAL A 319 9.96 -2.48 -6.09
C VAL A 319 9.31 -2.52 -7.47
N PHE A 320 9.27 -3.71 -8.10
CA PHE A 320 8.58 -3.89 -9.37
C PHE A 320 7.10 -3.56 -9.28
N GLY A 321 6.40 -4.06 -8.25
CA GLY A 321 4.99 -3.77 -8.01
C GLY A 321 4.70 -2.28 -7.81
N VAL A 322 5.53 -1.59 -7.03
CA VAL A 322 5.42 -0.13 -6.83
C VAL A 322 5.66 0.62 -8.13
N ARG A 323 6.69 0.26 -8.90
CA ARG A 323 6.95 0.89 -10.20
C ARG A 323 5.76 0.69 -11.14
N ARG A 324 5.25 -0.54 -11.25
CA ARG A 324 4.09 -0.86 -12.08
C ARG A 324 2.83 -0.11 -11.64
N TYR A 325 2.59 0.00 -10.33
CA TYR A 325 1.49 0.79 -9.79
C TYR A 325 1.61 2.28 -10.15
N LEU A 326 2.80 2.86 -9.99
CA LEU A 326 3.06 4.25 -10.36
C LEU A 326 2.90 4.48 -11.87
N GLN A 327 3.34 3.55 -12.71
CA GLN A 327 3.13 3.60 -14.14
C GLN A 327 1.63 3.49 -14.48
N SER A 328 0.89 2.54 -13.90
CA SER A 328 -0.56 2.45 -14.06
C SER A 328 -1.29 3.74 -13.65
N ALA A 329 -0.85 4.39 -12.58
CA ALA A 329 -1.41 5.68 -12.16
C ALA A 329 -1.13 6.78 -13.19
N LYS A 330 0.05 6.77 -13.84
CA LYS A 330 0.37 7.70 -14.93
C LYS A 330 -0.51 7.43 -16.17
N THR A 331 -0.74 6.16 -16.53
CA THR A 331 -1.55 5.79 -17.71
C THR A 331 -3.05 6.07 -17.53
N ALA A 332 -3.54 6.18 -16.29
CA ALA A 332 -4.90 6.59 -16.00
C ALA A 332 -5.21 8.01 -16.55
N GLU A 333 -4.21 8.90 -16.60
CA GLU A 333 -4.30 10.21 -17.25
C GLU A 333 -4.70 10.05 -18.72
N ALA A 334 -3.96 9.23 -19.50
CA ALA A 334 -4.25 9.03 -20.91
C ALA A 334 -5.67 8.53 -21.16
N ARG A 335 -6.10 7.50 -20.39
CA ARG A 335 -7.44 6.92 -20.52
C ARG A 335 -8.55 7.93 -20.22
N SER A 336 -8.40 8.70 -19.14
CA SER A 336 -9.35 9.72 -18.72
C SER A 336 -9.44 10.84 -19.74
N THR A 337 -8.29 11.35 -20.19
CA THR A 337 -8.20 12.50 -21.10
C THR A 337 -8.69 12.14 -22.50
N ILE A 338 -8.33 10.95 -23.05
CA ILE A 338 -8.89 10.45 -24.32
C ILE A 338 -10.42 10.36 -24.24
N GLY A 339 -10.96 9.84 -23.13
CA GLY A 339 -12.39 9.77 -22.89
C GLY A 339 -13.04 11.15 -22.86
N SER A 340 -12.38 12.15 -22.30
CA SER A 340 -12.86 13.55 -22.31
C SER A 340 -12.82 14.16 -23.70
N ILE A 341 -11.70 14.02 -24.42
CA ILE A 341 -11.57 14.51 -25.80
C ILE A 341 -12.63 13.86 -26.68
N SER A 342 -12.86 12.55 -26.56
CA SER A 342 -13.86 11.86 -27.39
C SER A 342 -15.29 12.39 -27.15
N ARG A 343 -15.65 12.70 -25.91
CA ARG A 343 -16.94 13.33 -25.58
C ARG A 343 -17.06 14.74 -26.18
N ASP A 344 -15.99 15.52 -26.12
CA ASP A 344 -15.99 16.88 -26.67
C ASP A 344 -16.01 16.87 -28.18
N VAL A 345 -15.34 15.92 -28.84
CA VAL A 345 -15.44 15.67 -30.30
C VAL A 345 -16.84 15.24 -30.66
N TRP A 346 -17.45 14.32 -29.89
CA TRP A 346 -18.83 13.89 -30.10
C TRP A 346 -19.78 15.08 -30.00
N ALA A 347 -19.67 15.89 -28.96
CA ALA A 347 -20.48 17.10 -28.79
C ALA A 347 -20.26 18.15 -29.90
N TYR A 348 -19.05 18.23 -30.43
CA TYR A 348 -18.74 19.10 -31.57
C TYR A 348 -19.43 18.63 -32.86
N MET A 349 -19.40 17.31 -33.13
CA MET A 349 -19.98 16.69 -34.31
C MET A 349 -21.53 16.79 -34.33
N GLU A 350 -22.16 16.75 -33.15
CA GLU A 350 -23.62 16.88 -33.00
C GLU A 350 -24.12 18.33 -33.12
N ARG A 351 -23.23 19.35 -33.24
CA ARG A 351 -23.66 20.74 -33.45
C ARG A 351 -24.20 20.89 -34.84
N GLU A 352 -25.33 21.56 -34.93
CA GLU A 352 -25.91 22.00 -36.20
C GLU A 352 -25.36 23.34 -36.62
N ASP A 353 -25.12 23.50 -37.90
CA ASP A 353 -24.82 24.81 -38.52
C ASP A 353 -26.09 25.67 -38.64
N ILE A 354 -25.95 26.86 -39.13
CA ILE A 354 -27.09 27.80 -39.35
C ILE A 354 -28.15 27.28 -40.36
N SER A 355 -27.85 26.21 -41.09
CA SER A 355 -28.78 25.51 -41.99
C SER A 355 -29.44 24.31 -41.35
N GLY A 356 -29.19 24.01 -40.06
CA GLY A 356 -29.68 22.84 -39.34
C GLY A 356 -28.95 21.55 -39.72
N LYS A 357 -27.75 21.63 -40.31
CA LYS A 357 -27.00 20.47 -40.76
C LYS A 357 -25.85 20.16 -39.78
N ARG A 358 -25.75 18.90 -39.37
CA ARG A 358 -24.67 18.41 -38.49
C ARG A 358 -23.33 18.37 -39.22
N MET A 359 -22.24 18.40 -38.46
CA MET A 359 -20.90 18.22 -38.97
C MET A 359 -20.73 16.81 -39.56
N GLN A 360 -20.25 16.73 -40.81
CA GLN A 360 -20.10 15.46 -41.53
C GLN A 360 -18.67 14.95 -41.58
N ARG A 361 -17.74 15.68 -40.97
CA ARG A 361 -16.29 15.32 -40.95
C ARG A 361 -15.71 15.59 -39.59
N PHE A 362 -14.99 14.59 -39.09
CA PHE A 362 -14.23 14.72 -37.85
C PHE A 362 -13.14 15.79 -38.00
N PRO A 363 -12.93 16.62 -36.97
CA PRO A 363 -11.89 17.62 -36.96
C PRO A 363 -10.50 16.97 -36.79
N ALA A 364 -9.46 17.61 -37.34
CA ALA A 364 -8.07 17.25 -37.11
C ALA A 364 -7.45 18.14 -36.04
N ALA A 365 -6.73 17.53 -35.07
CA ALA A 365 -5.93 18.29 -34.12
C ALA A 365 -4.50 17.73 -34.09
N PRO A 366 -3.48 18.60 -34.20
CA PRO A 366 -2.10 18.16 -34.10
C PRO A 366 -1.77 17.66 -32.68
N ALA A 367 -0.67 16.93 -32.58
CA ALA A 367 -0.14 16.50 -31.29
C ALA A 367 0.08 17.71 -30.36
N THR A 368 -0.50 17.66 -29.17
CA THR A 368 -0.46 18.72 -28.17
C THR A 368 -0.20 18.14 -26.78
N PRO A 369 0.95 18.46 -26.14
CA PRO A 369 2.04 19.29 -26.68
C PRO A 369 2.69 18.69 -27.93
N ALA A 370 3.31 19.51 -28.77
CA ALA A 370 3.89 19.06 -30.05
C ALA A 370 5.04 18.05 -29.89
N LYS A 371 5.72 18.09 -28.75
CA LYS A 371 6.73 17.07 -28.34
C LYS A 371 6.13 16.24 -27.24
N VAL A 372 6.24 14.91 -27.37
CA VAL A 372 5.86 13.99 -26.30
C VAL A 372 6.74 14.25 -25.08
N PRO A 373 6.16 14.48 -23.88
CA PRO A 373 6.94 14.61 -22.65
C PRO A 373 7.71 13.31 -22.38
N ARG A 374 9.00 13.42 -22.01
CA ARG A 374 9.89 12.29 -21.81
C ARG A 374 10.31 12.19 -20.36
N GLY A 375 9.70 11.28 -19.61
CA GLY A 375 9.97 11.08 -18.19
C GLY A 375 9.62 12.29 -17.30
N VAL A 376 9.06 13.36 -17.89
CA VAL A 376 8.75 14.61 -17.21
C VAL A 376 7.27 14.95 -17.34
N VAL A 377 6.84 15.87 -16.52
CA VAL A 377 5.48 16.41 -16.54
C VAL A 377 5.52 17.78 -17.22
N GLU A 378 4.67 18.00 -18.21
CA GLU A 378 4.46 19.30 -18.82
C GLU A 378 3.26 20.00 -18.17
N ILE A 379 3.45 21.24 -17.75
CA ILE A 379 2.37 22.08 -17.23
C ILE A 379 1.81 22.91 -18.40
N PRO A 380 0.55 22.67 -18.80
CA PRO A 380 -0.03 23.39 -19.92
C PRO A 380 -0.19 24.87 -19.61
N THR A 381 -0.08 25.67 -20.64
CA THR A 381 -0.35 27.11 -20.64
C THR A 381 -1.54 27.41 -21.56
N GLU A 382 -2.08 28.61 -21.52
CA GLU A 382 -3.14 29.03 -22.48
C GLU A 382 -2.73 28.83 -23.95
N LYS A 383 -1.43 28.94 -24.26
CA LYS A 383 -0.89 28.70 -25.58
C LYS A 383 -0.88 27.24 -26.00
N THR A 384 -0.79 26.33 -25.07
CA THR A 384 -0.73 24.87 -25.33
C THR A 384 -1.94 24.43 -26.15
N TRP A 385 -3.13 24.85 -25.78
CA TRP A 385 -4.40 24.51 -26.44
C TRP A 385 -4.91 25.57 -27.43
N SER A 386 -4.02 26.40 -27.95
CA SER A 386 -4.39 27.53 -28.83
C SER A 386 -4.81 27.13 -30.25
N HIS A 387 -4.58 25.89 -30.69
CA HIS A 387 -4.98 25.40 -32.00
C HIS A 387 -6.51 25.52 -32.21
N ALA A 388 -6.93 25.91 -33.42
CA ALA A 388 -8.33 26.17 -33.73
C ALA A 388 -9.27 25.02 -33.41
N THR A 389 -8.83 23.78 -33.63
CA THR A 389 -9.61 22.55 -33.33
C THR A 389 -9.86 22.37 -31.84
N TRP A 390 -8.83 22.51 -31.01
CA TRP A 390 -8.99 22.40 -29.58
C TRP A 390 -9.97 23.41 -29.00
N ARG A 391 -9.93 24.64 -29.53
CA ARG A 391 -10.90 25.68 -29.18
C ARG A 391 -12.31 25.35 -29.70
N ALA A 392 -12.42 24.83 -30.92
CA ALA A 392 -13.71 24.50 -31.53
C ALA A 392 -14.43 23.39 -30.78
N ILE A 393 -13.72 22.34 -30.34
CA ILE A 393 -14.29 21.28 -29.52
C ILE A 393 -14.42 21.67 -28.04
N ARG A 394 -13.85 22.84 -27.63
CA ARG A 394 -13.82 23.34 -26.24
C ARG A 394 -13.05 22.48 -25.27
N PHE A 395 -12.06 21.76 -25.77
CA PHE A 395 -11.19 20.94 -24.91
C PHE A 395 -9.97 21.75 -24.44
N GLN A 396 -9.71 21.64 -23.13
CA GLN A 396 -8.51 22.18 -22.49
C GLN A 396 -8.21 21.34 -21.25
N GLU A 397 -7.00 20.82 -21.17
CA GLU A 397 -6.46 20.22 -19.94
C GLU A 397 -5.70 21.30 -19.15
N ILE A 398 -5.99 21.41 -17.87
CA ILE A 398 -5.35 22.37 -16.95
C ILE A 398 -4.37 21.70 -16.01
N GLY A 399 -4.47 20.38 -15.84
CA GLY A 399 -3.58 19.57 -14.98
C GLY A 399 -2.22 19.32 -15.62
N PRO A 400 -1.25 18.85 -14.82
CA PRO A 400 0.03 18.40 -15.32
C PRO A 400 -0.13 17.23 -16.31
N MET A 401 0.53 17.28 -17.47
CA MET A 401 0.41 16.29 -18.55
C MET A 401 1.68 15.48 -18.75
N ARG A 402 1.54 14.18 -18.91
CA ARG A 402 2.60 13.24 -19.29
C ARG A 402 2.46 12.73 -20.72
N PHE A 403 1.32 13.04 -21.34
CA PHE A 403 1.00 12.59 -22.68
C PHE A 403 0.78 13.77 -23.63
N SER A 404 1.04 13.50 -24.91
CA SER A 404 0.66 14.37 -26.03
C SER A 404 -0.60 13.80 -26.67
N TYR A 405 -1.57 14.65 -26.94
CA TYR A 405 -2.90 14.28 -27.45
C TYR A 405 -3.11 14.78 -28.87
N SER A 406 -3.76 13.97 -29.72
CA SER A 406 -4.07 14.34 -31.10
C SER A 406 -5.40 13.75 -31.55
N ILE A 407 -6.01 14.37 -32.58
CA ILE A 407 -7.18 13.85 -33.27
C ILE A 407 -6.80 13.63 -34.74
N ILE A 408 -6.86 12.40 -35.19
CA ILE A 408 -6.39 11.96 -36.49
C ILE A 408 -7.59 11.44 -37.30
N PRO A 409 -8.20 12.28 -38.17
CA PRO A 409 -9.28 11.82 -39.03
C PRO A 409 -8.81 10.96 -40.18
N SER A 410 -9.69 10.06 -40.65
CA SER A 410 -9.52 9.34 -41.91
C SER A 410 -9.53 10.29 -43.11
N LYS A 411 -9.07 9.84 -44.28
CA LYS A 411 -9.01 10.63 -45.50
C LYS A 411 -10.39 11.15 -45.94
N ASP A 412 -11.43 10.36 -45.74
CA ASP A 412 -12.82 10.71 -46.03
C ASP A 412 -13.48 11.57 -44.91
N GLY A 413 -12.81 11.69 -43.77
CA GLY A 413 -13.30 12.39 -42.59
C GLY A 413 -14.43 11.70 -41.82
N ARG A 414 -14.84 10.48 -42.23
CA ARG A 414 -15.97 9.76 -41.61
C ARG A 414 -15.57 8.93 -40.39
N SER A 415 -14.29 8.86 -40.08
CA SER A 415 -13.78 8.29 -38.84
C SER A 415 -12.60 9.12 -38.31
N ALA A 416 -12.31 8.98 -37.03
CA ALA A 416 -11.15 9.57 -36.40
C ALA A 416 -10.63 8.70 -35.29
N THR A 417 -9.34 8.83 -35.01
CA THR A 417 -8.68 8.24 -33.82
C THR A 417 -8.26 9.37 -32.90
N VAL A 418 -8.74 9.33 -31.66
CA VAL A 418 -8.20 10.14 -30.57
C VAL A 418 -7.03 9.37 -29.97
N ARG A 419 -5.83 9.98 -30.00
CA ARG A 419 -4.58 9.32 -29.59
C ARG A 419 -3.92 10.09 -28.47
N ALA A 420 -3.40 9.36 -27.47
CA ALA A 420 -2.43 9.85 -26.49
C ALA A 420 -1.12 9.11 -26.67
N GLN A 421 0.01 9.81 -26.61
CA GLN A 421 1.36 9.24 -26.63
C GLN A 421 2.18 9.83 -25.49
N GLY A 422 2.85 8.97 -24.74
CA GLY A 422 3.73 9.32 -23.61
C GLY A 422 5.01 8.50 -23.66
N ASP A 423 6.08 9.04 -23.11
CA ASP A 423 7.34 8.36 -22.82
C ASP A 423 7.54 8.49 -21.31
N LEU A 424 7.01 7.51 -20.56
CA LEU A 424 6.81 7.63 -19.12
C LEU A 424 8.09 7.45 -18.30
N ASP A 425 9.11 6.81 -18.87
CA ASP A 425 10.41 6.57 -18.23
C ASP A 425 11.56 7.32 -18.91
N GLY A 426 11.34 7.91 -20.09
CA GLY A 426 12.29 8.76 -20.80
C GLY A 426 13.26 8.00 -21.71
N ASP A 427 13.01 6.73 -22.01
CA ASP A 427 13.90 5.89 -22.81
C ASP A 427 13.75 6.10 -24.33
N GLY A 428 12.70 6.79 -24.76
CA GLY A 428 12.41 7.12 -26.16
C GLY A 428 11.38 6.22 -26.82
N LYS A 429 10.91 5.16 -26.15
CA LYS A 429 9.76 4.38 -26.59
C LYS A 429 8.48 5.04 -26.16
N LEU A 430 7.41 4.82 -26.89
CA LEU A 430 6.15 5.53 -26.66
C LEU A 430 5.05 4.57 -26.24
N SER A 431 4.51 4.82 -25.09
CA SER A 431 3.19 4.34 -24.69
C SER A 431 2.12 5.01 -25.54
N THR A 432 1.26 4.23 -26.20
CA THR A 432 0.23 4.74 -27.11
C THR A 432 -1.14 4.22 -26.74
N PHE A 433 -2.08 5.15 -26.59
CA PHE A 433 -3.50 4.88 -26.33
C PHE A 433 -4.34 5.45 -27.46
N GLU A 434 -5.28 4.66 -28.00
CA GLU A 434 -6.09 5.04 -29.14
C GLU A 434 -7.58 4.68 -28.91
N LEU A 435 -8.44 5.67 -29.14
CA LEU A 435 -9.88 5.47 -29.15
C LEU A 435 -10.43 5.85 -30.52
N SER A 436 -11.11 4.91 -31.18
CA SER A 436 -11.69 5.08 -32.51
C SER A 436 -13.11 5.63 -32.44
N MET A 437 -13.43 6.57 -33.31
CA MET A 437 -14.76 7.16 -33.52
C MET A 437 -15.13 7.09 -34.99
N LYS A 438 -16.40 6.88 -35.33
CA LYS A 438 -16.90 6.85 -36.70
C LYS A 438 -18.31 7.38 -36.81
N LEU A 439 -18.67 7.86 -38.00
CA LEU A 439 -20.07 8.12 -38.37
C LEU A 439 -20.71 6.84 -38.85
N ASN A 440 -21.88 6.51 -38.32
CA ASN A 440 -22.71 5.42 -38.81
C ASN A 440 -23.42 5.80 -40.13
N ALA A 441 -24.29 4.92 -40.64
CA ALA A 441 -25.06 5.18 -41.87
C ALA A 441 -26.03 6.37 -41.77
N ASN A 442 -26.41 6.76 -40.54
CA ASN A 442 -27.30 7.86 -40.23
C ASN A 442 -26.54 9.17 -39.91
N ASP A 443 -25.23 9.20 -40.17
CA ASP A 443 -24.31 10.31 -39.78
C ASP A 443 -24.27 10.61 -38.29
N GLU A 444 -24.57 9.59 -37.45
CA GLU A 444 -24.43 9.69 -35.99
C GLU A 444 -23.05 9.21 -35.55
N VAL A 445 -22.49 9.87 -34.56
CA VAL A 445 -21.17 9.52 -34.01
C VAL A 445 -21.26 8.28 -33.14
N VAL A 446 -20.45 7.28 -33.44
CA VAL A 446 -20.25 6.07 -32.62
C VAL A 446 -18.78 6.02 -32.20
N ALA A 447 -18.54 6.05 -30.91
CA ALA A 447 -17.22 5.83 -30.33
C ALA A 447 -17.03 4.36 -29.94
N SER A 448 -15.80 3.86 -30.06
CA SER A 448 -15.43 2.55 -29.50
C SER A 448 -15.60 2.57 -27.98
N THR A 449 -16.03 1.45 -27.42
CA THR A 449 -16.03 1.23 -25.95
C THR A 449 -14.64 0.93 -25.41
N ASP A 450 -13.75 0.44 -26.28
CA ASP A 450 -12.42 -0.02 -25.91
C ASP A 450 -11.33 0.92 -26.41
N ILE A 451 -10.38 1.20 -25.54
CA ILE A 451 -9.15 1.91 -25.87
C ILE A 451 -8.10 0.86 -26.23
N VAL A 452 -7.59 0.93 -27.46
CA VAL A 452 -6.45 0.10 -27.90
C VAL A 452 -5.18 0.67 -27.25
N VAL A 453 -4.41 -0.19 -26.62
CA VAL A 453 -3.19 0.19 -25.91
C VAL A 453 -2.01 -0.56 -26.46
N THR A 454 -0.94 0.15 -26.78
CA THR A 454 0.35 -0.38 -27.21
C THR A 454 1.42 0.12 -26.26
N ASP A 455 2.26 -0.79 -25.75
CA ASP A 455 3.36 -0.50 -24.83
C ASP A 455 2.91 0.37 -23.62
N GLU A 456 1.93 -0.15 -22.87
CA GLU A 456 1.19 0.61 -21.83
C GLU A 456 2.09 1.35 -20.84
N PHE A 457 3.27 0.83 -20.56
CA PHE A 457 4.12 1.31 -19.46
C PHE A 457 5.44 1.95 -19.93
N GLU A 458 5.58 2.15 -21.21
CA GLU A 458 6.75 2.86 -21.78
C GLU A 458 6.70 4.36 -21.61
#